data_9a5d1b98b16776f470f9022fe97eb619
#
_entry.id   9a5d1b98b16776f470f9022fe97eb619
#
_cell.length_a   1.000
_cell.length_b   1.000
_cell.length_c   1.000
_cell.angle_alpha   90.00
_cell.angle_beta   90.00
_cell.angle_gamma   90.00
#
_symmetry.space_group_name_H-M   'P 1'
#
loop_
_entity.id
_entity.type
_entity.pdbx_description
1 polymer ?
#
loop_
_entity_poly.entity_id
_entity_poly.type
_entity_poly.pdbx_seq_one_letter_code
_entity_poly.pdbx_strand_id
1 'polypeptide(L)'
;MYDALRGFDAASSVSAAGRNALPKSRSFSVTDLLALSFAAAILFVFAWLHHAEFPPGGRRFLTALAITAGFAVLAWFAGGVNFTGALAGSAVAFIMAVRDLRMFLALLIVFAVTLVATRVGYERKQQLRTAEPTGGRTAAQAMANLGIAALVVAIAAREWPVLALAALAEAAGDTSSSEIGMAFPGKTLLVTNFKSVPAGTDGGVSLFGTIAALLGAASVAIAAVATGLVPVGQLATIVLAGFFGIVIDSLLGAVFERRGWLDNDLVNLLSTAAAVGMAWGLVA
;
A
#
# COMPACT_ATOMS: atom_id res chain seq x y z
N MET A 1 -65.65 -21.24 -20.16
CA MET A 1 -66.80 -20.36 -20.00
C MET A 1 -66.57 -19.58 -18.66
N TYR A 2 -66.28 -18.26 -18.75
CA TYR A 2 -65.96 -17.33 -17.67
C TYR A 2 -64.68 -17.66 -16.88
N ASP A 3 -63.59 -16.91 -16.80
CA ASP A 3 -63.44 -15.44 -16.84
C ASP A 3 -62.05 -15.10 -17.46
N ALA A 4 -62.11 -14.39 -18.55
CA ALA A 4 -61.04 -13.54 -19.05
C ALA A 4 -61.32 -12.12 -18.58
N LEU A 5 -60.28 -11.29 -18.43
CA LEU A 5 -60.34 -9.84 -18.21
C LEU A 5 -60.38 -9.35 -16.75
N ARG A 6 -59.20 -9.13 -16.24
CA ARG A 6 -58.78 -8.00 -15.40
C ARG A 6 -57.26 -7.97 -15.43
N GLY A 7 -56.52 -6.98 -15.81
CA GLY A 7 -56.85 -5.62 -16.19
C GLY A 7 -55.46 -4.95 -16.18
N PHE A 8 -55.13 -4.43 -17.32
CA PHE A 8 -53.97 -3.53 -17.48
C PHE A 8 -54.13 -2.35 -16.54
N ASP A 9 -53.27 -2.22 -15.56
CA ASP A 9 -52.93 -0.96 -14.91
C ASP A 9 -51.52 -1.05 -14.32
N ALA A 10 -50.52 -0.90 -15.19
CA ALA A 10 -49.13 -0.74 -14.83
C ALA A 10 -48.55 0.47 -15.58
N ALA A 11 -49.16 1.60 -15.38
CA ALA A 11 -48.61 2.86 -15.84
C ALA A 11 -48.88 3.91 -14.73
N SER A 12 -47.93 4.09 -13.85
CA SER A 12 -47.67 5.31 -13.07
C SER A 12 -46.96 5.01 -11.76
N SER A 13 -45.68 4.63 -11.81
CA SER A 13 -44.76 4.94 -10.71
C SER A 13 -43.32 5.04 -11.27
N VAL A 14 -43.15 5.87 -12.28
CA VAL A 14 -41.82 6.51 -12.48
C VAL A 14 -41.75 7.60 -11.42
N SER A 15 -41.52 7.17 -10.19
CA SER A 15 -41.24 8.06 -9.07
C SER A 15 -39.84 8.66 -9.24
N ALA A 16 -39.83 9.94 -9.40
CA ALA A 16 -38.72 10.87 -9.32
C ALA A 16 -37.70 10.54 -8.20
N ALA A 17 -36.77 9.68 -8.46
CA ALA A 17 -35.60 9.40 -7.63
C ALA A 17 -34.30 9.90 -8.28
N GLY A 18 -34.39 10.98 -9.01
CA GLY A 18 -33.25 11.79 -9.48
C GLY A 18 -33.07 13.02 -8.60
N ARG A 19 -33.14 12.89 -7.28
CA ARG A 19 -32.64 13.93 -6.40
C ARG A 19 -31.13 13.76 -6.33
N ASN A 20 -30.42 14.69 -6.97
CA ASN A 20 -29.00 14.96 -6.78
C ASN A 20 -28.72 14.95 -5.27
N ALA A 21 -28.29 13.81 -4.74
CA ALA A 21 -27.66 13.77 -3.44
C ALA A 21 -26.37 14.56 -3.62
N LEU A 22 -26.30 15.76 -3.06
CA LEU A 22 -25.06 16.49 -2.89
C LEU A 22 -24.02 15.48 -2.37
N PRO A 23 -22.80 15.47 -2.91
CA PRO A 23 -21.76 14.58 -2.40
C PRO A 23 -21.70 14.83 -0.89
N LYS A 24 -21.97 13.78 -0.08
CA LYS A 24 -21.80 13.83 1.37
C LYS A 24 -20.45 14.47 1.63
N SER A 25 -20.41 15.56 2.40
CA SER A 25 -19.15 16.16 2.85
C SER A 25 -18.28 15.02 3.35
N ARG A 26 -17.15 14.80 2.69
CA ARG A 26 -16.20 13.74 3.05
C ARG A 26 -15.59 14.14 4.39
N SER A 27 -16.24 13.79 5.49
CA SER A 27 -15.59 13.82 6.81
C SER A 27 -14.44 12.84 6.76
N PHE A 28 -13.24 13.30 7.11
CA PHE A 28 -12.09 12.43 7.30
C PHE A 28 -12.46 11.35 8.33
N SER A 29 -12.11 10.11 8.06
CA SER A 29 -12.24 9.05 9.06
C SER A 29 -11.27 9.31 10.22
N VAL A 30 -11.57 8.77 11.40
CA VAL A 30 -10.64 8.86 12.54
C VAL A 30 -9.31 8.22 12.20
N THR A 31 -9.31 7.11 11.49
CA THR A 31 -8.10 6.42 11.02
C THR A 31 -7.29 7.28 10.07
N ASP A 32 -7.93 8.01 9.13
CA ASP A 32 -7.22 8.96 8.26
C ASP A 32 -6.59 10.11 9.04
N LEU A 33 -7.28 10.64 10.06
CA LEU A 33 -6.73 11.70 10.91
C LEU A 33 -5.51 11.23 11.71
N LEU A 34 -5.56 10.02 12.27
CA LEU A 34 -4.43 9.42 12.97
C LEU A 34 -3.25 9.19 12.02
N ALA A 35 -3.50 8.69 10.82
CA ALA A 35 -2.48 8.46 9.79
C ALA A 35 -1.85 9.78 9.32
N LEU A 36 -2.62 10.83 9.10
CA LEU A 36 -2.11 12.17 8.76
C LEU A 36 -1.30 12.77 9.91
N SER A 37 -1.72 12.55 11.16
CA SER A 37 -0.96 12.98 12.34
C SER A 37 0.37 12.24 12.44
N PHE A 38 0.40 10.96 12.14
CA PHE A 38 1.63 10.15 12.07
C PHE A 38 2.56 10.65 10.95
N ALA A 39 2.03 10.91 9.75
CA ALA A 39 2.81 11.49 8.65
C ALA A 39 3.39 12.87 9.01
N ALA A 40 2.61 13.73 9.67
CA ALA A 40 3.07 15.04 10.13
C ALA A 40 4.16 14.92 11.22
N ALA A 41 4.04 13.95 12.13
CA ALA A 41 5.05 13.68 13.14
C ALA A 41 6.37 13.23 12.51
N ILE A 42 6.34 12.34 11.51
CA ILE A 42 7.54 11.93 10.78
C ILE A 42 8.19 13.12 10.05
N LEU A 43 7.39 13.95 9.37
CA LEU A 43 7.89 15.18 8.73
C LEU A 43 8.55 16.13 9.73
N PHE A 44 7.94 16.32 10.88
CA PHE A 44 8.50 17.17 11.94
C PHE A 44 9.84 16.62 12.46
N VAL A 45 9.90 15.32 12.76
CA VAL A 45 11.13 14.64 13.20
C VAL A 45 12.21 14.75 12.12
N PHE A 46 11.87 14.50 10.86
CA PHE A 46 12.79 14.67 9.74
C PHE A 46 13.32 16.11 9.64
N ALA A 47 12.43 17.09 9.66
CA ALA A 47 12.81 18.50 9.61
C ALA A 47 13.70 18.90 10.79
N TRP A 48 13.38 18.43 11.99
CA TRP A 48 14.20 18.67 13.20
C TRP A 48 15.61 18.10 13.07
N LEU A 49 15.74 16.85 12.64
CA LEU A 49 17.04 16.17 12.58
C LEU A 49 17.92 16.65 11.41
N HIS A 50 17.30 17.09 10.31
CA HIS A 50 17.98 17.36 9.05
C HIS A 50 17.90 18.82 8.58
N HIS A 51 17.45 19.76 9.41
CA HIS A 51 17.26 21.17 9.02
C HIS A 51 18.53 21.84 8.48
N ALA A 52 19.70 21.47 8.99
CA ALA A 52 20.99 22.00 8.55
C ALA A 52 21.41 21.39 7.18
N GLU A 53 21.09 20.13 6.94
CA GLU A 53 21.43 19.40 5.71
C GLU A 53 20.49 19.78 4.54
N PHE A 54 19.20 19.97 4.85
CA PHE A 54 18.16 20.28 3.88
C PHE A 54 17.38 21.56 4.25
N PRO A 55 18.01 22.74 4.20
CA PRO A 55 17.37 23.99 4.60
C PRO A 55 16.16 24.29 3.71
N PRO A 56 15.05 24.79 4.30
CA PRO A 56 13.89 25.26 3.52
C PRO A 56 14.33 26.29 2.48
N GLY A 57 13.84 26.14 1.23
CA GLY A 57 14.25 27.00 0.11
C GLY A 57 15.54 26.57 -0.61
N GLY A 58 16.29 25.63 -0.08
CA GLY A 58 17.45 25.05 -0.75
C GLY A 58 17.02 24.26 -2.02
N ARG A 59 17.95 24.16 -2.99
CA ARG A 59 17.66 23.51 -4.29
C ARG A 59 17.07 22.10 -4.15
N ARG A 60 17.64 21.26 -3.26
CA ARG A 60 17.12 19.89 -3.02
C ARG A 60 15.70 19.92 -2.48
N PHE A 61 15.43 20.81 -1.51
CA PHE A 61 14.11 20.97 -0.92
C PHE A 61 13.07 21.37 -1.98
N LEU A 62 13.35 22.41 -2.78
CA LEU A 62 12.43 22.88 -3.81
C LEU A 62 12.22 21.84 -4.92
N THR A 63 13.27 21.11 -5.32
CA THR A 63 13.16 20.03 -6.30
C THR A 63 12.29 18.89 -5.77
N ALA A 64 12.52 18.45 -4.53
CA ALA A 64 11.71 17.41 -3.91
C ALA A 64 10.23 17.84 -3.80
N LEU A 65 9.98 19.08 -3.38
CA LEU A 65 8.62 19.64 -3.29
C LEU A 65 7.91 19.63 -4.64
N ALA A 66 8.57 20.09 -5.71
CA ALA A 66 7.99 20.13 -7.04
C ALA A 66 7.69 18.72 -7.58
N ILE A 67 8.64 17.79 -7.46
CA ILE A 67 8.48 16.39 -7.90
C ILE A 67 7.35 15.73 -7.14
N THR A 68 7.31 15.90 -5.83
CA THR A 68 6.30 15.28 -4.96
C THR A 68 4.90 15.82 -5.24
N ALA A 69 4.76 17.15 -5.41
CA ALA A 69 3.49 17.75 -5.78
C ALA A 69 2.98 17.23 -7.14
N GLY A 70 3.86 17.18 -8.14
CA GLY A 70 3.53 16.61 -9.45
C GLY A 70 3.11 15.14 -9.36
N PHE A 71 3.84 14.33 -8.58
CA PHE A 71 3.51 12.92 -8.36
C PHE A 71 2.17 12.74 -7.64
N ALA A 72 1.89 13.53 -6.60
CA ALA A 72 0.62 13.46 -5.88
C ALA A 72 -0.58 13.72 -6.79
N VAL A 73 -0.46 14.74 -7.66
CA VAL A 73 -1.48 15.07 -8.67
C VAL A 73 -1.67 13.89 -9.64
N LEU A 74 -0.57 13.34 -10.16
CA LEU A 74 -0.63 12.19 -11.07
C LEU A 74 -1.22 10.95 -10.41
N ALA A 75 -0.84 10.64 -9.16
CA ALA A 75 -1.34 9.50 -8.41
C ALA A 75 -2.86 9.61 -8.13
N TRP A 76 -3.31 10.83 -7.85
CA TRP A 76 -4.73 11.12 -7.65
C TRP A 76 -5.53 10.96 -8.94
N PHE A 77 -5.07 11.55 -10.06
CA PHE A 77 -5.72 11.39 -11.37
C PHE A 77 -5.70 9.96 -11.88
N ALA A 78 -4.64 9.20 -11.58
CA ALA A 78 -4.56 7.77 -11.90
C ALA A 78 -5.53 6.90 -11.06
N GLY A 79 -6.19 7.50 -10.03
CA GLY A 79 -7.08 6.78 -9.12
C GLY A 79 -6.36 5.85 -8.14
N GLY A 80 -5.04 5.99 -8.00
CA GLY A 80 -4.25 5.19 -7.07
C GLY A 80 -4.43 5.59 -5.61
N VAL A 81 -4.74 6.87 -5.35
CA VAL A 81 -4.98 7.43 -4.01
C VAL A 81 -6.18 8.36 -4.02
N ASN A 82 -6.86 8.47 -2.88
CA ASN A 82 -7.84 9.52 -2.63
C ASN A 82 -7.15 10.79 -2.11
N PHE A 83 -7.92 11.80 -1.71
CA PHE A 83 -7.35 13.07 -1.23
C PHE A 83 -6.50 12.89 0.04
N THR A 84 -6.95 12.12 1.03
CA THR A 84 -6.21 11.88 2.26
C THR A 84 -4.96 11.05 2.00
N GLY A 85 -5.04 10.03 1.13
CA GLY A 85 -3.91 9.24 0.67
C GLY A 85 -2.89 10.04 -0.12
N ALA A 86 -3.32 11.01 -0.94
CA ALA A 86 -2.42 11.92 -1.63
C ALA A 86 -1.63 12.79 -0.66
N LEU A 87 -2.27 13.30 0.40
CA LEU A 87 -1.59 14.07 1.45
C LEU A 87 -0.56 13.25 2.20
N ALA A 88 -0.93 12.07 2.71
CA ALA A 88 -0.03 11.18 3.43
C ALA A 88 1.11 10.69 2.52
N GLY A 89 0.78 10.24 1.31
CA GLY A 89 1.74 9.81 0.31
C GLY A 89 2.72 10.92 -0.10
N SER A 90 2.26 12.19 -0.15
CA SER A 90 3.12 13.34 -0.41
C SER A 90 4.17 13.55 0.70
N ALA A 91 3.78 13.37 1.96
CA ALA A 91 4.70 13.48 3.08
C ALA A 91 5.81 12.42 2.98
N VAL A 92 5.44 11.16 2.73
CA VAL A 92 6.38 10.06 2.52
C VAL A 92 7.29 10.32 1.32
N ALA A 93 6.71 10.66 0.18
CA ALA A 93 7.43 10.92 -1.06
C ALA A 93 8.41 12.09 -0.92
N PHE A 94 8.02 13.15 -0.21
CA PHE A 94 8.88 14.31 0.05
C PHE A 94 10.11 13.94 0.88
N ILE A 95 9.95 13.22 2.00
CA ILE A 95 11.05 12.77 2.84
C ILE A 95 12.03 11.92 2.01
N MET A 96 11.50 10.98 1.22
CA MET A 96 12.31 10.12 0.36
C MET A 96 13.05 10.92 -0.72
N ALA A 97 12.36 11.83 -1.42
CA ALA A 97 12.93 12.62 -2.51
C ALA A 97 14.01 13.60 -2.01
N VAL A 98 13.79 14.24 -0.86
CA VAL A 98 14.76 15.19 -0.28
C VAL A 98 16.00 14.46 0.22
N ARG A 99 15.83 13.29 0.83
CA ARG A 99 16.94 12.48 1.33
C ARG A 99 17.79 11.91 0.20
N ASP A 100 17.13 11.24 -0.75
CA ASP A 100 17.75 10.71 -1.97
C ASP A 100 16.68 10.48 -3.04
N LEU A 101 16.86 11.09 -4.23
CA LEU A 101 15.92 10.93 -5.33
C LEU A 101 15.79 9.47 -5.81
N ARG A 102 16.83 8.66 -5.65
CA ARG A 102 16.78 7.22 -5.98
C ARG A 102 15.84 6.45 -5.05
N MET A 103 15.70 6.88 -3.79
CA MET A 103 14.70 6.32 -2.88
C MET A 103 13.26 6.68 -3.33
N PHE A 104 13.06 7.90 -3.80
CA PHE A 104 11.79 8.27 -4.42
C PHE A 104 11.49 7.43 -5.67
N LEU A 105 12.49 7.10 -6.51
CA LEU A 105 12.30 6.18 -7.63
C LEU A 105 11.90 4.77 -7.17
N ALA A 106 12.46 4.26 -6.08
CA ALA A 106 12.00 3.00 -5.48
C ALA A 106 10.52 3.07 -5.04
N LEU A 107 10.10 4.18 -4.44
CA LEU A 107 8.69 4.43 -4.09
C LEU A 107 7.79 4.45 -5.36
N LEU A 108 8.26 5.02 -6.47
CA LEU A 108 7.51 4.98 -7.74
C LEU A 108 7.31 3.54 -8.24
N ILE A 109 8.28 2.65 -8.05
CA ILE A 109 8.14 1.23 -8.39
C ILE A 109 7.06 0.58 -7.52
N VAL A 110 7.06 0.83 -6.20
CA VAL A 110 5.99 0.35 -5.31
C VAL A 110 4.62 0.82 -5.80
N PHE A 111 4.48 2.11 -6.12
CA PHE A 111 3.23 2.66 -6.62
C PHE A 111 2.81 2.01 -7.95
N ALA A 112 3.72 1.87 -8.90
CA ALA A 112 3.43 1.26 -10.21
C ALA A 112 3.02 -0.21 -10.07
N VAL A 113 3.75 -0.98 -9.27
CA VAL A 113 3.44 -2.40 -8.98
C VAL A 113 2.07 -2.54 -8.35
N THR A 114 1.79 -1.74 -7.32
CA THR A 114 0.49 -1.68 -6.64
C THR A 114 -0.64 -1.36 -7.63
N LEU A 115 -0.46 -0.32 -8.45
CA LEU A 115 -1.47 0.12 -9.41
C LEU A 115 -1.77 -0.95 -10.47
N VAL A 116 -0.74 -1.64 -10.96
CA VAL A 116 -0.88 -2.75 -11.92
C VAL A 116 -1.55 -3.94 -11.26
N ALA A 117 -1.05 -4.39 -10.10
CA ALA A 117 -1.59 -5.54 -9.39
C ALA A 117 -3.08 -5.37 -9.06
N THR A 118 -3.48 -4.19 -8.58
CA THR A 118 -4.88 -3.88 -8.25
C THR A 118 -5.79 -3.96 -9.49
N ARG A 119 -5.29 -3.66 -10.69
CA ARG A 119 -6.08 -3.73 -11.94
C ARG A 119 -6.15 -5.12 -12.56
N VAL A 120 -5.14 -5.95 -12.33
CA VAL A 120 -5.12 -7.32 -12.86
C VAL A 120 -6.28 -8.12 -12.29
N GLY A 121 -7.07 -8.76 -13.17
CA GLY A 121 -8.20 -9.59 -12.77
C GLY A 121 -9.31 -8.87 -11.99
N TYR A 122 -9.49 -7.56 -12.19
CA TYR A 122 -10.44 -6.74 -11.44
C TYR A 122 -11.88 -7.29 -11.46
N GLU A 123 -12.37 -7.76 -12.61
CA GLU A 123 -13.71 -8.36 -12.74
C GLU A 123 -13.89 -9.59 -11.83
N ARG A 124 -12.88 -10.47 -11.77
CA ARG A 124 -12.90 -11.63 -10.88
C ARG A 124 -12.91 -11.21 -9.42
N LYS A 125 -12.11 -10.23 -9.04
CA LYS A 125 -12.07 -9.69 -7.67
C LYS A 125 -13.40 -9.05 -7.28
N GLN A 126 -14.09 -8.39 -8.23
CA GLN A 126 -15.47 -7.91 -8.01
C GLN A 126 -16.44 -9.05 -7.75
N GLN A 127 -16.37 -10.15 -8.52
CA GLN A 127 -17.21 -11.32 -8.29
C GLN A 127 -16.96 -11.96 -6.91
N LEU A 128 -15.72 -11.97 -6.45
CA LEU A 128 -15.31 -12.44 -5.12
C LEU A 128 -15.64 -11.43 -4.00
N ARG A 129 -16.07 -10.21 -4.33
CA ARG A 129 -16.27 -9.08 -3.40
C ARG A 129 -15.01 -8.67 -2.63
N THR A 130 -13.85 -8.87 -3.26
CA THR A 130 -12.52 -8.55 -2.71
C THR A 130 -11.81 -7.44 -3.48
N ALA A 131 -12.47 -6.86 -4.51
CA ALA A 131 -11.90 -5.77 -5.28
C ALA A 131 -11.72 -4.52 -4.41
N GLU A 132 -10.55 -3.89 -4.53
CA GLU A 132 -10.28 -2.59 -3.91
C GLU A 132 -11.32 -1.54 -4.35
N PRO A 133 -11.76 -0.67 -3.44
CA PRO A 133 -12.68 0.40 -3.80
C PRO A 133 -12.11 1.32 -4.87
N THR A 134 -12.94 1.74 -5.82
CA THR A 134 -12.55 2.63 -6.93
C THR A 134 -12.13 4.04 -6.50
N GLY A 135 -12.22 4.36 -5.20
CA GLY A 135 -11.88 5.67 -4.64
C GLY A 135 -10.40 5.95 -4.44
N GLY A 136 -9.51 4.97 -4.67
CA GLY A 136 -8.08 5.06 -4.37
C GLY A 136 -7.75 4.88 -2.88
N ARG A 137 -6.49 4.64 -2.57
CA ARG A 137 -6.01 4.36 -1.20
C ARG A 137 -6.12 5.57 -0.31
N THR A 138 -6.50 5.35 0.95
CA THR A 138 -6.65 6.37 2.01
C THR A 138 -5.31 6.72 2.66
N ALA A 139 -5.29 7.72 3.54
CA ALA A 139 -4.11 8.03 4.37
C ALA A 139 -3.74 6.85 5.27
N ALA A 140 -4.73 6.18 5.86
CA ALA A 140 -4.52 5.02 6.72
C ALA A 140 -3.80 3.90 5.96
N GLN A 141 -4.29 3.50 4.79
CA GLN A 141 -3.66 2.49 3.94
C GLN A 141 -2.26 2.92 3.45
N ALA A 142 -2.08 4.20 3.09
CA ALA A 142 -0.77 4.70 2.66
C ALA A 142 0.25 4.65 3.79
N MET A 143 -0.12 5.07 5.00
CA MET A 143 0.79 5.07 6.15
C MET A 143 1.03 3.68 6.72
N ALA A 144 0.06 2.78 6.66
CA ALA A 144 0.23 1.37 7.02
C ALA A 144 1.35 0.71 6.20
N ASN A 145 1.36 0.95 4.89
CA ASN A 145 2.32 0.34 3.96
C ASN A 145 3.66 1.09 3.85
N LEU A 146 3.67 2.41 4.01
CA LEU A 146 4.85 3.24 3.71
C LEU A 146 5.40 3.99 4.94
N GLY A 147 4.63 4.05 6.03
CA GLY A 147 4.99 4.85 7.21
C GLY A 147 6.28 4.39 7.88
N ILE A 148 6.50 3.08 7.99
CA ILE A 148 7.75 2.52 8.55
C ILE A 148 8.94 2.85 7.67
N ALA A 149 8.83 2.73 6.34
CA ALA A 149 9.90 3.14 5.44
C ALA A 149 10.23 4.63 5.59
N ALA A 150 9.21 5.50 5.64
CA ALA A 150 9.40 6.94 5.85
C ALA A 150 10.05 7.25 7.20
N LEU A 151 9.64 6.54 8.28
CA LEU A 151 10.22 6.68 9.61
C LEU A 151 11.71 6.30 9.60
N VAL A 152 12.07 5.17 8.98
CA VAL A 152 13.47 4.74 8.83
C VAL A 152 14.29 5.80 8.10
N VAL A 153 13.79 6.34 6.98
CA VAL A 153 14.47 7.41 6.22
C VAL A 153 14.65 8.67 7.08
N ALA A 154 13.69 8.97 7.96
CA ALA A 154 13.74 10.15 8.81
C ALA A 154 14.74 10.04 9.95
N ILE A 155 14.89 8.87 10.59
CA ILE A 155 15.66 8.75 11.85
C ILE A 155 16.95 7.95 11.74
N ALA A 156 17.10 7.02 10.78
CA ALA A 156 18.26 6.17 10.72
C ALA A 156 19.51 6.90 10.15
N ALA A 157 20.65 6.74 10.82
CA ALA A 157 21.91 7.38 10.43
C ALA A 157 22.71 6.58 9.42
N ARG A 158 22.77 5.25 9.60
CA ARG A 158 23.45 4.30 8.71
C ARG A 158 22.43 3.35 8.13
N GLU A 159 22.80 2.47 7.27
CA GLU A 159 22.00 1.34 6.70
C GLU A 159 20.53 1.68 6.31
N TRP A 160 20.11 2.96 6.49
CA TRP A 160 18.74 3.42 6.20
C TRP A 160 18.25 3.03 4.80
N PRO A 161 19.08 3.00 3.74
CA PRO A 161 18.58 2.63 2.43
C PRO A 161 18.10 1.19 2.39
N VAL A 162 18.89 0.24 2.94
CA VAL A 162 18.53 -1.18 2.95
C VAL A 162 17.30 -1.43 3.82
N LEU A 163 17.24 -0.80 4.99
CA LEU A 163 16.11 -0.94 5.92
C LEU A 163 14.81 -0.40 5.33
N ALA A 164 14.85 0.81 4.76
CA ALA A 164 13.67 1.40 4.12
C ALA A 164 13.23 0.61 2.87
N LEU A 165 14.21 0.11 2.08
CA LEU A 165 13.93 -0.72 0.92
C LEU A 165 13.32 -2.07 1.30
N ALA A 166 13.67 -2.66 2.45
CA ALA A 166 13.03 -3.87 2.95
C ALA A 166 11.54 -3.65 3.25
N ALA A 167 11.19 -2.52 3.89
CA ALA A 167 9.78 -2.16 4.11
C ALA A 167 9.05 -1.88 2.79
N LEU A 168 9.67 -1.19 1.82
CA LEU A 168 9.08 -0.96 0.50
C LEU A 168 8.93 -2.26 -0.31
N ALA A 169 9.88 -3.19 -0.20
CA ALA A 169 9.83 -4.50 -0.84
C ALA A 169 8.70 -5.36 -0.26
N GLU A 170 8.51 -5.30 1.05
CA GLU A 170 7.37 -5.92 1.72
C GLU A 170 6.06 -5.34 1.18
N ALA A 171 5.86 -4.02 1.22
CA ALA A 171 4.62 -3.37 0.77
C ALA A 171 4.27 -3.66 -0.71
N ALA A 172 5.28 -3.68 -1.60
CA ALA A 172 5.09 -4.05 -2.99
C ALA A 172 4.74 -5.53 -3.16
N GLY A 173 5.43 -6.40 -2.41
CA GLY A 173 5.26 -7.83 -2.47
C GLY A 173 3.92 -8.28 -1.85
N ASP A 174 3.53 -7.73 -0.71
CA ASP A 174 2.26 -8.03 -0.06
C ASP A 174 1.07 -7.64 -0.94
N THR A 175 1.04 -6.40 -1.43
CA THR A 175 0.00 -5.98 -2.39
C THR A 175 -0.03 -6.89 -3.63
N SER A 176 1.13 -7.25 -4.18
CA SER A 176 1.19 -8.15 -5.33
C SER A 176 0.66 -9.53 -4.99
N SER A 177 1.00 -10.06 -3.81
CA SER A 177 0.56 -11.36 -3.31
C SER A 177 -0.95 -11.45 -3.22
N SER A 178 -1.56 -10.52 -2.50
CA SER A 178 -3.01 -10.49 -2.26
C SER A 178 -3.78 -10.29 -3.57
N GLU A 179 -3.41 -9.29 -4.36
CA GLU A 179 -4.12 -8.91 -5.59
C GLU A 179 -4.01 -9.97 -6.69
N ILE A 180 -2.81 -10.52 -6.92
CA ILE A 180 -2.59 -11.56 -7.93
C ILE A 180 -3.12 -12.91 -7.44
N GLY A 181 -2.98 -13.21 -6.14
CA GLY A 181 -3.56 -14.42 -5.54
C GLY A 181 -5.08 -14.51 -5.71
N MET A 182 -5.79 -13.37 -5.66
CA MET A 182 -7.23 -13.28 -5.92
C MET A 182 -7.57 -13.25 -7.42
N ALA A 183 -6.72 -12.64 -8.25
CA ALA A 183 -6.94 -12.48 -9.67
C ALA A 183 -6.90 -13.82 -10.44
N PHE A 184 -6.03 -14.74 -10.04
CA PHE A 184 -5.84 -16.00 -10.74
C PHE A 184 -6.50 -17.17 -9.99
N PRO A 185 -7.17 -18.12 -10.74
CA PRO A 185 -7.73 -19.30 -10.13
C PRO A 185 -6.63 -20.20 -9.60
N GLY A 186 -6.77 -20.66 -8.35
CA GLY A 186 -5.80 -21.54 -7.72
C GLY A 186 -6.26 -21.99 -6.34
N LYS A 187 -5.52 -22.94 -5.78
CA LYS A 187 -5.76 -23.39 -4.42
C LYS A 187 -5.15 -22.38 -3.45
N THR A 188 -5.99 -21.85 -2.57
CA THR A 188 -5.56 -21.01 -1.45
C THR A 188 -5.55 -21.83 -0.19
N LEU A 189 -4.45 -21.76 0.55
CA LEU A 189 -4.24 -22.50 1.81
C LEU A 189 -4.04 -21.50 2.95
N LEU A 190 -4.64 -21.76 4.08
CA LEU A 190 -4.39 -20.99 5.28
C LEU A 190 -2.97 -21.28 5.80
N VAL A 191 -2.15 -20.24 5.99
CA VAL A 191 -0.73 -20.39 6.35
C VAL A 191 -0.49 -21.17 7.66
N THR A 192 -1.44 -21.12 8.61
CA THR A 192 -1.30 -21.75 9.93
C THR A 192 -1.55 -23.26 9.96
N ASN A 193 -2.33 -23.81 9.01
CA ASN A 193 -2.71 -25.24 9.06
C ASN A 193 -2.85 -25.91 7.68
N PHE A 194 -2.52 -25.18 6.61
CA PHE A 194 -2.55 -25.63 5.22
C PHE A 194 -3.91 -26.17 4.73
N LYS A 195 -5.00 -25.81 5.43
CA LYS A 195 -6.35 -26.13 4.98
C LYS A 195 -6.76 -25.22 3.84
N SER A 196 -7.49 -25.76 2.87
CA SER A 196 -8.04 -24.98 1.75
C SER A 196 -9.08 -23.98 2.26
N VAL A 197 -8.94 -22.73 1.82
CA VAL A 197 -9.83 -21.61 2.16
C VAL A 197 -10.20 -20.86 0.86
N PRO A 198 -11.28 -20.06 0.85
CA PRO A 198 -11.59 -19.18 -0.26
C PRO A 198 -10.46 -18.19 -0.54
N ALA A 199 -10.29 -17.79 -1.81
CA ALA A 199 -9.39 -16.69 -2.18
C ALA A 199 -9.84 -15.38 -1.51
N GLY A 200 -8.89 -14.59 -1.02
CA GLY A 200 -9.18 -13.36 -0.25
C GLY A 200 -9.43 -13.60 1.25
N THR A 201 -9.22 -14.83 1.75
CA THR A 201 -9.23 -15.08 3.20
C THR A 201 -7.94 -14.56 3.83
N ASP A 202 -8.06 -13.80 4.94
CA ASP A 202 -6.90 -13.28 5.68
C ASP A 202 -5.96 -14.41 6.10
N GLY A 203 -4.67 -14.26 5.80
CA GLY A 203 -3.67 -15.30 5.99
C GLY A 203 -3.75 -16.48 5.01
N GLY A 204 -4.53 -16.33 3.93
CA GLY A 204 -4.59 -17.29 2.84
C GLY A 204 -3.44 -17.12 1.84
N VAL A 205 -2.64 -18.15 1.62
CA VAL A 205 -1.52 -18.14 0.66
C VAL A 205 -1.81 -19.00 -0.56
N SER A 206 -1.40 -18.55 -1.73
CA SER A 206 -1.53 -19.27 -3.00
C SER A 206 -0.23 -19.27 -3.79
N LEU A 207 -0.06 -20.20 -4.70
CA LEU A 207 1.14 -20.26 -5.55
C LEU A 207 1.34 -18.97 -6.35
N PHE A 208 0.29 -18.49 -7.03
CA PHE A 208 0.36 -17.26 -7.81
C PHE A 208 0.64 -16.03 -6.93
N GLY A 209 0.01 -15.96 -5.74
CA GLY A 209 0.30 -14.92 -4.76
C GLY A 209 1.75 -14.96 -4.28
N THR A 210 2.28 -16.14 -3.94
CA THR A 210 3.67 -16.26 -3.47
C THR A 210 4.70 -15.87 -4.56
N ILE A 211 4.46 -16.26 -5.82
CA ILE A 211 5.32 -15.83 -6.94
C ILE A 211 5.23 -14.31 -7.11
N ALA A 212 4.03 -13.75 -7.07
CA ALA A 212 3.82 -12.31 -7.20
C ALA A 212 4.46 -11.53 -6.03
N ALA A 213 4.43 -12.08 -4.81
CA ALA A 213 5.13 -11.53 -3.65
C ALA A 213 6.63 -11.36 -3.91
N LEU A 214 7.27 -12.42 -4.37
CA LEU A 214 8.70 -12.41 -4.69
C LEU A 214 9.04 -11.44 -5.81
N LEU A 215 8.22 -11.40 -6.87
CA LEU A 215 8.41 -10.47 -8.00
C LEU A 215 8.21 -9.02 -7.58
N GLY A 216 7.21 -8.73 -6.75
CA GLY A 216 6.97 -7.40 -6.19
C GLY A 216 8.13 -6.92 -5.34
N ALA A 217 8.59 -7.74 -4.39
CA ALA A 217 9.76 -7.44 -3.56
C ALA A 217 11.04 -7.28 -4.39
N ALA A 218 11.27 -8.18 -5.34
CA ALA A 218 12.45 -8.13 -6.22
C ALA A 218 12.45 -6.87 -7.10
N SER A 219 11.30 -6.40 -7.57
CA SER A 219 11.21 -5.19 -8.40
C SER A 219 11.78 -3.95 -7.71
N VAL A 220 11.51 -3.79 -6.41
CA VAL A 220 12.04 -2.71 -5.57
C VAL A 220 13.55 -2.86 -5.38
N ALA A 221 14.02 -4.06 -5.05
CA ALA A 221 15.44 -4.34 -4.85
C ALA A 221 16.25 -4.12 -6.13
N ILE A 222 15.75 -4.61 -7.29
CA ILE A 222 16.38 -4.43 -8.60
C ILE A 222 16.46 -2.94 -8.96
N ALA A 223 15.39 -2.17 -8.76
CA ALA A 223 15.40 -0.74 -9.03
C ALA A 223 16.42 0.00 -8.15
N ALA A 224 16.53 -0.37 -6.87
CA ALA A 224 17.51 0.23 -5.96
C ALA A 224 18.97 -0.08 -6.39
N VAL A 225 19.25 -1.31 -6.82
CA VAL A 225 20.57 -1.68 -7.35
C VAL A 225 20.85 -1.00 -8.68
N ALA A 226 19.88 -1.00 -9.62
CA ALA A 226 20.03 -0.40 -10.94
C ALA A 226 20.29 1.11 -10.89
N THR A 227 19.72 1.79 -9.89
CA THR A 227 19.97 3.23 -9.66
C THR A 227 21.25 3.51 -8.87
N GLY A 228 21.94 2.48 -8.39
CA GLY A 228 23.13 2.61 -7.54
C GLY A 228 22.82 3.13 -6.13
N LEU A 229 21.57 3.04 -5.66
CA LEU A 229 21.20 3.40 -4.29
C LEU A 229 21.84 2.46 -3.27
N VAL A 230 21.90 1.17 -3.59
CA VAL A 230 22.57 0.13 -2.81
C VAL A 230 23.43 -0.75 -3.73
N PRO A 231 24.50 -1.39 -3.22
CA PRO A 231 25.30 -2.33 -4.00
C PRO A 231 24.52 -3.61 -4.28
N VAL A 232 24.88 -4.33 -5.35
CA VAL A 232 24.23 -5.58 -5.78
C VAL A 232 24.20 -6.65 -4.67
N GLY A 233 25.19 -6.67 -3.78
CA GLY A 233 25.21 -7.58 -2.63
C GLY A 233 24.04 -7.44 -1.66
N GLN A 234 23.34 -6.29 -1.66
CA GLN A 234 22.18 -6.05 -0.81
C GLN A 234 20.85 -6.52 -1.45
N LEU A 235 20.85 -6.93 -2.72
CA LEU A 235 19.65 -7.38 -3.41
C LEU A 235 18.95 -8.52 -2.64
N ALA A 236 19.71 -9.57 -2.31
CA ALA A 236 19.17 -10.71 -1.57
C ALA A 236 18.66 -10.31 -0.18
N THR A 237 19.38 -9.45 0.53
CA THR A 237 18.97 -8.94 1.85
C THR A 237 17.60 -8.26 1.79
N ILE A 238 17.41 -7.35 0.82
CA ILE A 238 16.15 -6.60 0.65
C ILE A 238 15.00 -7.55 0.30
N VAL A 239 15.22 -8.46 -0.66
CA VAL A 239 14.17 -9.42 -1.08
C VAL A 239 13.80 -10.37 0.05
N LEU A 240 14.78 -10.95 0.75
CA LEU A 240 14.53 -11.89 1.85
C LEU A 240 13.85 -11.21 3.03
N ALA A 241 14.27 -10.01 3.39
CA ALA A 241 13.65 -9.26 4.47
C ALA A 241 12.22 -8.82 4.12
N GLY A 242 11.99 -8.33 2.89
CA GLY A 242 10.64 -8.03 2.41
C GLY A 242 9.75 -9.26 2.40
N PHE A 243 10.23 -10.39 1.86
CA PHE A 243 9.47 -11.63 1.84
C PHE A 243 9.19 -12.19 3.25
N PHE A 244 10.12 -12.05 4.18
CA PHE A 244 9.89 -12.37 5.59
C PHE A 244 8.73 -11.55 6.15
N GLY A 245 8.69 -10.23 5.91
CA GLY A 245 7.58 -9.38 6.30
C GLY A 245 6.24 -9.88 5.75
N ILE A 246 6.17 -10.28 4.47
CA ILE A 246 4.96 -10.84 3.83
C ILE A 246 4.51 -12.15 4.52
N VAL A 247 5.45 -12.99 4.94
CA VAL A 247 5.11 -14.20 5.72
C VAL A 247 4.52 -13.82 7.09
N ILE A 248 5.09 -12.81 7.75
CA ILE A 248 4.55 -12.28 9.01
C ILE A 248 3.16 -11.68 8.79
N ASP A 249 2.92 -10.93 7.71
CA ASP A 249 1.60 -10.43 7.32
C ASP A 249 0.58 -11.56 7.25
N SER A 250 0.85 -12.60 6.47
CA SER A 250 -0.01 -13.78 6.36
C SER A 250 -0.26 -14.47 7.71
N LEU A 251 0.73 -14.54 8.59
CA LEU A 251 0.56 -15.11 9.93
C LEU A 251 -0.30 -14.21 10.82
N LEU A 252 -0.07 -12.90 10.81
CA LEU A 252 -0.88 -11.96 11.57
C LEU A 252 -2.32 -11.94 11.06
N GLY A 253 -2.53 -11.97 9.74
CA GLY A 253 -3.83 -12.09 9.12
C GLY A 253 -4.56 -13.35 9.57
N ALA A 254 -3.91 -14.53 9.51
CA ALA A 254 -4.51 -15.79 9.92
C ALA A 254 -4.86 -15.87 11.41
N VAL A 255 -4.09 -15.21 12.28
CA VAL A 255 -4.21 -15.36 13.75
C VAL A 255 -5.01 -14.23 14.37
N PHE A 256 -4.77 -12.99 13.99
CA PHE A 256 -5.29 -11.80 14.67
C PHE A 256 -6.39 -11.08 13.88
N GLU A 257 -6.20 -10.84 12.56
CA GLU A 257 -7.16 -10.13 11.75
C GLU A 257 -8.47 -10.92 11.61
N ARG A 258 -8.41 -12.20 11.33
CA ARG A 258 -9.58 -13.09 11.29
C ARG A 258 -10.39 -13.15 12.60
N ARG A 259 -9.78 -12.76 13.72
CA ARG A 259 -10.46 -12.65 15.03
C ARG A 259 -10.97 -11.24 15.31
N GLY A 260 -10.70 -10.29 14.42
CA GLY A 260 -11.05 -8.87 14.58
C GLY A 260 -10.21 -8.16 15.66
N TRP A 261 -9.04 -8.71 16.02
CA TRP A 261 -8.13 -8.08 17.01
C TRP A 261 -7.23 -7.03 16.37
N LEU A 262 -6.87 -7.22 15.11
CA LEU A 262 -6.17 -6.27 14.27
C LEU A 262 -7.01 -6.02 13.02
N ASP A 263 -6.90 -4.84 12.45
CA ASP A 263 -7.36 -4.55 11.10
C ASP A 263 -6.20 -4.69 10.10
N ASN A 264 -6.51 -4.70 8.82
CA ASN A 264 -5.52 -4.84 7.76
C ASN A 264 -4.45 -3.74 7.78
N ASP A 265 -4.79 -2.51 8.17
CA ASP A 265 -3.82 -1.41 8.24
C ASP A 265 -2.77 -1.66 9.34
N LEU A 266 -3.18 -2.19 10.50
CA LEU A 266 -2.25 -2.56 11.56
C LEU A 266 -1.41 -3.79 11.20
N VAL A 267 -1.98 -4.77 10.51
CA VAL A 267 -1.23 -5.94 10.00
C VAL A 267 -0.12 -5.47 9.07
N ASN A 268 -0.43 -4.63 8.08
CA ASN A 268 0.56 -4.07 7.14
C ASN A 268 1.64 -3.23 7.84
N LEU A 269 1.27 -2.43 8.85
CA LEU A 269 2.24 -1.65 9.62
C LEU A 269 3.22 -2.55 10.38
N LEU A 270 2.72 -3.63 10.98
CA LEU A 270 3.54 -4.59 11.74
C LEU A 270 4.42 -5.45 10.83
N SER A 271 3.90 -5.86 9.67
CA SER A 271 4.65 -6.67 8.70
C SER A 271 5.77 -5.87 8.04
N THR A 272 5.54 -4.60 7.67
CA THR A 272 6.60 -3.69 7.20
C THR A 272 7.66 -3.43 8.28
N ALA A 273 7.26 -3.31 9.56
CA ALA A 273 8.21 -3.20 10.67
C ALA A 273 9.02 -4.49 10.87
N ALA A 274 8.41 -5.66 10.70
CA ALA A 274 9.10 -6.95 10.77
C ALA A 274 10.13 -7.10 9.64
N ALA A 275 9.82 -6.63 8.42
CA ALA A 275 10.77 -6.59 7.31
C ALA A 275 12.00 -5.73 7.65
N VAL A 276 11.81 -4.56 8.25
CA VAL A 276 12.90 -3.70 8.74
C VAL A 276 13.73 -4.42 9.81
N GLY A 277 13.09 -5.06 10.79
CA GLY A 277 13.78 -5.82 11.84
C GLY A 277 14.63 -6.96 11.27
N MET A 278 14.11 -7.69 10.29
CA MET A 278 14.86 -8.76 9.60
C MET A 278 16.05 -8.19 8.83
N ALA A 279 15.85 -7.10 8.08
CA ALA A 279 16.94 -6.43 7.35
C ALA A 279 18.03 -5.94 8.30
N TRP A 280 17.63 -5.33 9.43
CA TRP A 280 18.58 -4.90 10.47
C TRP A 280 19.45 -6.07 10.96
N GLY A 281 18.83 -7.21 11.30
CA GLY A 281 19.58 -8.39 11.73
C GLY A 281 20.51 -9.00 10.68
N LEU A 282 20.29 -8.71 9.39
CA LEU A 282 21.15 -9.19 8.30
C LEU A 282 22.31 -8.24 7.96
N VAL A 283 22.23 -6.95 8.33
CA VAL A 283 23.27 -5.94 8.02
C VAL A 283 24.04 -5.44 9.23
N ALA A 284 23.54 -5.71 10.46
CA ALA A 284 24.25 -5.39 11.73
C ALA A 284 25.39 -6.35 11.98
#